data_8728b7d898170aeb1c28643dbb05ece1
#
_entry.id   8728b7d898170aeb1c28643dbb05ece1
#
_cell.length_a   1.000
_cell.length_b   1.000
_cell.length_c   1.000
_cell.angle_alpha   90.00
_cell.angle_beta   90.00
_cell.angle_gamma   90.00
#
_symmetry.space_group_name_H-M   'P 1'
#
loop_
_entity.id
_entity.type
_entity.pdbx_description
1 polymer ?
#
loop_
_entity_poly.entity_id
_entity_poly.type
_entity_poly.pdbx_seq_one_letter_code
_entity_poly.pdbx_strand_id
1 'polypeptide(L)'
;MEFFIQFIKELKKTGAIAPSSKFLARDLVEQLQADLRYSKCPPLNILELGPGTGPLTKEIIKLMRPVDHFDLVEVQRNFYEIIFKKFNGKNISVHFGDILNFEPDRSYDYIFSSLPYENMPQHINQKIWEKKLSLCASKAYISYFKYVKFKNFKYDFEQEVVKEFGHEKKFVLRNIPPAKLYTLQIDKPHQPIKKT
;
A
#
# COMPACT_ATOMS: atom_id res chain seq x y z
N MET A 1 10.24 -13.22 10.94
CA MET A 1 10.21 -13.24 9.45
C MET A 1 9.35 -14.38 8.92
N GLU A 2 9.57 -15.62 9.32
CA GLU A 2 8.80 -16.77 8.84
C GLU A 2 7.29 -16.70 9.12
N PHE A 3 6.89 -16.16 10.28
CA PHE A 3 5.50 -16.10 10.68
C PHE A 3 4.63 -15.27 9.73
N PHE A 4 5.10 -14.10 9.26
CA PHE A 4 4.36 -13.25 8.34
C PHE A 4 4.23 -13.91 6.96
N ILE A 5 5.32 -14.51 6.46
CA ILE A 5 5.33 -15.26 5.18
C ILE A 5 4.38 -16.45 5.25
N GLN A 6 4.41 -17.20 6.36
CA GLN A 6 3.55 -18.36 6.57
C GLN A 6 2.08 -17.96 6.67
N PHE A 7 1.80 -16.87 7.39
CA PHE A 7 0.47 -16.29 7.52
C PHE A 7 -0.13 -15.86 6.17
N ILE A 8 0.62 -15.15 5.33
CA ILE A 8 0.18 -14.77 3.98
C ILE A 8 -0.04 -16.00 3.08
N LYS A 9 0.78 -17.05 3.21
CA LYS A 9 0.59 -18.33 2.48
C LYS A 9 -0.70 -19.03 2.87
N GLU A 10 -1.04 -19.03 4.16
CA GLU A 10 -2.27 -19.66 4.67
C GLU A 10 -3.52 -18.91 4.22
N LEU A 11 -3.51 -17.57 4.24
CA LEU A 11 -4.62 -16.75 3.75
C LEU A 11 -4.95 -17.02 2.28
N LYS A 12 -3.96 -17.37 1.47
CA LYS A 12 -4.20 -17.74 0.07
C LYS A 12 -4.81 -19.11 -0.09
N LYS A 13 -4.38 -20.09 0.71
CA LYS A 13 -4.97 -21.44 0.68
C LYS A 13 -6.44 -21.42 1.03
N THR A 14 -6.86 -20.48 1.87
CA THR A 14 -8.27 -20.30 2.28
C THR A 14 -9.08 -19.44 1.32
N GLY A 15 -8.49 -18.95 0.20
CA GLY A 15 -9.18 -18.04 -0.73
C GLY A 15 -9.50 -16.66 -0.15
N ALA A 16 -8.90 -16.31 1.02
CA ALA A 16 -9.20 -15.07 1.73
C ALA A 16 -8.61 -13.82 1.07
N ILE A 17 -7.73 -13.99 0.07
CA ILE A 17 -7.14 -12.90 -0.71
C ILE A 17 -7.64 -12.99 -2.14
N ALA A 18 -8.65 -12.19 -2.48
CA ALA A 18 -9.05 -12.01 -3.87
C ALA A 18 -8.09 -11.00 -4.55
N PRO A 19 -7.76 -11.20 -5.84
CA PRO A 19 -7.02 -10.19 -6.60
C PRO A 19 -7.82 -8.88 -6.64
N SER A 20 -7.14 -7.74 -6.42
CA SER A 20 -7.76 -6.43 -6.58
C SER A 20 -8.30 -6.28 -8.00
N SER A 21 -9.55 -5.84 -8.14
CA SER A 21 -10.12 -5.60 -9.47
C SER A 21 -9.47 -4.38 -10.12
N LYS A 22 -9.58 -4.29 -11.46
CA LYS A 22 -9.15 -3.11 -12.21
C LYS A 22 -9.85 -1.82 -11.74
N PHE A 23 -11.08 -1.93 -11.24
CA PHE A 23 -11.84 -0.79 -10.72
C PHE A 23 -11.23 -0.30 -9.41
N LEU A 24 -10.92 -1.20 -8.48
CA LEU A 24 -10.27 -0.85 -7.22
C LEU A 24 -8.88 -0.25 -7.45
N ALA A 25 -8.09 -0.82 -8.37
CA ALA A 25 -6.78 -0.30 -8.72
C ALA A 25 -6.84 1.13 -9.29
N ARG A 26 -7.83 1.45 -10.14
CA ARG A 26 -8.04 2.80 -10.69
C ARG A 26 -8.45 3.80 -9.62
N ASP A 27 -9.36 3.40 -8.75
CA ASP A 27 -9.81 4.26 -7.66
C ASP A 27 -8.67 4.56 -6.66
N LEU A 28 -7.77 3.59 -6.41
CA LEU A 28 -6.60 3.78 -5.55
C LEU A 28 -5.63 4.85 -6.04
N VAL A 29 -5.50 5.04 -7.34
CA VAL A 29 -4.55 5.99 -7.95
C VAL A 29 -5.17 7.36 -8.27
N GLU A 30 -6.42 7.63 -7.88
CA GLU A 30 -7.11 8.90 -8.20
C GLU A 30 -6.33 10.12 -7.70
N GLN A 31 -5.80 10.08 -6.46
CA GLN A 31 -5.03 11.20 -5.91
C GLN A 31 -3.73 11.41 -6.69
N LEU A 32 -2.98 10.34 -6.96
CA LEU A 32 -1.78 10.41 -7.80
C LEU A 32 -2.10 11.00 -9.19
N GLN A 33 -3.20 10.56 -9.80
CA GLN A 33 -3.65 11.08 -11.10
C GLN A 33 -4.00 12.57 -11.04
N ALA A 34 -4.64 13.01 -9.97
CA ALA A 34 -4.98 14.41 -9.77
C ALA A 34 -3.71 15.27 -9.68
N ASP A 35 -2.76 14.87 -8.85
CA ASP A 35 -1.53 15.64 -8.61
C ASP A 35 -0.63 15.69 -9.85
N LEU A 36 -0.55 14.61 -10.63
CA LEU A 36 0.25 14.56 -11.87
C LEU A 36 -0.33 15.38 -13.02
N ARG A 37 -1.60 15.83 -12.92
CA ARG A 37 -2.19 16.78 -13.88
C ARG A 37 -1.60 18.19 -13.78
N TYR A 38 -0.99 18.53 -12.64
CA TYR A 38 -0.37 19.83 -12.45
C TYR A 38 1.07 19.78 -12.98
N SER A 39 1.34 20.57 -14.04
CA SER A 39 2.61 20.58 -14.79
C SER A 39 3.88 20.91 -14.00
N LYS A 40 3.76 21.35 -12.74
CA LYS A 40 4.88 21.73 -11.86
C LYS A 40 5.13 20.75 -10.71
N CYS A 41 4.55 19.55 -10.75
CA CYS A 41 4.80 18.53 -9.74
C CYS A 41 6.28 18.06 -9.83
N PRO A 42 7.05 18.08 -8.73
CA PRO A 42 8.43 17.57 -8.70
C PRO A 42 8.46 16.06 -9.03
N PRO A 43 9.65 15.47 -9.28
CA PRO A 43 9.79 14.02 -9.35
C PRO A 43 9.23 13.35 -8.10
N LEU A 44 8.44 12.30 -8.28
CA LEU A 44 7.78 11.57 -7.21
C LEU A 44 8.49 10.25 -6.90
N ASN A 45 8.56 9.92 -5.62
CA ASN A 45 8.93 8.59 -5.14
C ASN A 45 7.65 7.85 -4.73
N ILE A 46 7.40 6.73 -5.36
CA ILE A 46 6.20 5.92 -5.18
C ILE A 46 6.59 4.57 -4.61
N LEU A 47 5.81 4.05 -3.66
CA LEU A 47 6.01 2.72 -3.06
C LEU A 47 4.71 1.91 -3.17
N GLU A 48 4.82 0.66 -3.61
CA GLU A 48 3.71 -0.31 -3.56
C GLU A 48 4.08 -1.50 -2.67
N LEU A 49 3.23 -1.79 -1.69
CA LEU A 49 3.37 -2.90 -0.76
C LEU A 49 2.41 -4.02 -1.11
N GLY A 50 2.95 -5.21 -1.39
CA GLY A 50 2.18 -6.39 -1.75
C GLY A 50 1.53 -6.31 -3.14
N PRO A 51 2.28 -6.02 -4.21
CA PRO A 51 1.75 -5.88 -5.58
C PRO A 51 1.09 -7.17 -6.12
N GLY A 52 1.45 -8.33 -5.59
CA GLY A 52 0.90 -9.61 -6.02
C GLY A 52 1.15 -9.87 -7.52
N THR A 53 0.09 -9.94 -8.33
CA THR A 53 0.20 -10.11 -9.80
C THR A 53 0.30 -8.77 -10.56
N GLY A 54 0.30 -7.65 -9.84
CA GLY A 54 0.55 -6.30 -10.37
C GLY A 54 -0.65 -5.59 -11.02
N PRO A 55 -1.90 -5.77 -10.58
CA PRO A 55 -3.02 -5.01 -11.14
C PRO A 55 -2.92 -3.51 -10.82
N LEU A 56 -2.56 -3.14 -9.58
CA LEU A 56 -2.36 -1.77 -9.15
C LEU A 56 -1.06 -1.20 -9.74
N THR A 57 0.02 -1.98 -9.74
CA THR A 57 1.29 -1.65 -10.39
C THR A 57 1.09 -1.12 -11.82
N LYS A 58 0.25 -1.78 -12.60
CA LYS A 58 -0.05 -1.36 -13.99
C LYS A 58 -0.73 0.00 -14.07
N GLU A 59 -1.65 0.30 -13.15
CA GLU A 59 -2.34 1.60 -13.16
C GLU A 59 -1.37 2.72 -12.71
N ILE A 60 -0.49 2.46 -11.74
CA ILE A 60 0.56 3.41 -11.33
C ILE A 60 1.51 3.69 -12.50
N ILE A 61 2.04 2.66 -13.17
CA ILE A 61 2.98 2.80 -14.29
C ILE A 61 2.39 3.63 -15.44
N LYS A 62 1.09 3.54 -15.71
CA LYS A 62 0.43 4.36 -16.75
C LYS A 62 0.46 5.85 -16.42
N LEU A 63 0.55 6.22 -15.17
CA LEU A 63 0.55 7.60 -14.71
C LEU A 63 1.97 8.15 -14.51
N MET A 64 2.95 7.28 -14.22
CA MET A 64 4.33 7.68 -13.95
C MET A 64 4.97 8.43 -15.12
N ARG A 65 5.74 9.45 -14.76
CA ARG A 65 6.61 10.18 -15.67
C ARG A 65 8.02 9.55 -15.69
N PRO A 66 8.83 9.78 -16.72
CA PRO A 66 10.22 9.27 -16.79
C PRO A 66 11.14 9.74 -15.65
N VAL A 67 10.73 10.78 -14.91
CA VAL A 67 11.48 11.36 -13.79
C VAL A 67 11.08 10.78 -12.43
N ASP A 68 9.96 10.05 -12.36
CA ASP A 68 9.45 9.45 -11.13
C ASP A 68 10.15 8.13 -10.83
N HIS A 69 10.24 7.76 -9.54
CA HIS A 69 10.76 6.48 -9.06
C HIS A 69 9.66 5.64 -8.43
N PHE A 70 9.71 4.32 -8.68
CA PHE A 70 8.71 3.40 -8.17
C PHE A 70 9.35 2.14 -7.59
N ASP A 71 9.18 1.95 -6.29
CA ASP A 71 9.62 0.76 -5.58
C ASP A 71 8.44 -0.16 -5.29
N LEU A 72 8.61 -1.47 -5.52
CA LEU A 72 7.65 -2.52 -5.20
C LEU A 72 8.26 -3.47 -4.18
N VAL A 73 7.56 -3.76 -3.08
CA VAL A 73 8.01 -4.72 -2.06
C VAL A 73 7.05 -5.90 -2.00
N GLU A 74 7.56 -7.10 -2.30
CA GLU A 74 6.79 -8.34 -2.31
C GLU A 74 7.48 -9.43 -1.50
N VAL A 75 6.77 -9.99 -0.53
CA VAL A 75 7.28 -11.01 0.38
C VAL A 75 7.14 -12.42 -0.17
N GLN A 76 6.25 -12.65 -1.12
CA GLN A 76 6.03 -13.97 -1.71
C GLN A 76 6.88 -14.18 -2.96
N ARG A 77 7.78 -15.16 -2.90
CA ARG A 77 8.76 -15.47 -3.95
C ARG A 77 8.15 -15.61 -5.34
N ASN A 78 7.07 -16.37 -5.46
CA ASN A 78 6.40 -16.60 -6.74
C ASN A 78 5.82 -15.31 -7.36
N PHE A 79 5.30 -14.38 -6.55
CA PHE A 79 4.83 -13.11 -7.07
C PHE A 79 5.98 -12.16 -7.37
N TYR A 80 6.98 -12.12 -6.50
CA TYR A 80 8.20 -11.36 -6.77
C TYR A 80 8.77 -11.71 -8.15
N GLU A 81 8.94 -12.99 -8.46
CA GLU A 81 9.49 -13.43 -9.75
C GLU A 81 8.63 -12.98 -10.94
N ILE A 82 7.30 -13.04 -10.80
CA ILE A 82 6.38 -12.57 -11.84
C ILE A 82 6.51 -11.06 -12.06
N ILE A 83 6.47 -10.25 -10.99
CA ILE A 83 6.50 -8.79 -11.09
C ILE A 83 7.89 -8.28 -11.43
N PHE A 84 8.96 -8.93 -10.93
CA PHE A 84 10.33 -8.61 -11.28
C PHE A 84 10.56 -8.74 -12.79
N LYS A 85 10.24 -9.90 -13.35
CA LYS A 85 10.37 -10.15 -14.79
C LYS A 85 9.56 -9.15 -15.63
N LYS A 86 8.45 -8.67 -15.09
CA LYS A 86 7.49 -7.89 -15.86
C LYS A 86 7.72 -6.39 -15.78
N PHE A 87 8.17 -5.89 -14.63
CA PHE A 87 8.17 -4.47 -14.33
C PHE A 87 9.52 -3.89 -13.91
N ASN A 88 10.48 -4.72 -13.44
CA ASN A 88 11.78 -4.21 -13.02
C ASN A 88 12.52 -3.52 -14.16
N GLY A 89 13.02 -2.30 -13.95
CA GLY A 89 13.62 -1.49 -15.00
C GLY A 89 14.24 -0.20 -14.48
N LYS A 90 14.55 0.75 -15.35
CA LYS A 90 15.34 1.95 -15.04
C LYS A 90 14.82 2.76 -13.84
N ASN A 91 13.51 2.96 -13.76
CA ASN A 91 12.88 3.80 -12.71
C ASN A 91 11.92 2.97 -11.83
N ILE A 92 11.95 1.65 -11.96
CA ILE A 92 11.10 0.72 -11.21
C ILE A 92 12.00 -0.33 -10.61
N SER A 93 12.03 -0.42 -9.29
CA SER A 93 12.81 -1.42 -8.55
C SER A 93 11.87 -2.38 -7.83
N VAL A 94 12.09 -3.67 -8.02
CA VAL A 94 11.31 -4.72 -7.38
C VAL A 94 12.15 -5.40 -6.31
N HIS A 95 11.70 -5.31 -5.06
CA HIS A 95 12.39 -5.81 -3.88
C HIS A 95 11.71 -7.08 -3.35
N PHE A 96 12.49 -8.14 -3.17
CA PHE A 96 12.01 -9.33 -2.48
C PHE A 96 12.24 -9.21 -0.98
N GLY A 97 11.18 -9.20 -0.19
CA GLY A 97 11.32 -9.14 1.26
C GLY A 97 10.09 -8.66 2.01
N ASP A 98 10.26 -8.59 3.32
CA ASP A 98 9.26 -8.06 4.24
C ASP A 98 9.44 -6.55 4.36
N ILE A 99 8.33 -5.81 4.31
CA ILE A 99 8.31 -4.36 4.51
C ILE A 99 8.99 -3.93 5.82
N LEU A 100 8.90 -4.73 6.87
CA LEU A 100 9.50 -4.42 8.17
C LEU A 100 11.05 -4.36 8.12
N ASN A 101 11.66 -5.02 7.13
CA ASN A 101 13.10 -5.03 6.89
C ASN A 101 13.51 -4.20 5.65
N PHE A 102 12.57 -3.49 5.07
CA PHE A 102 12.84 -2.66 3.90
C PHE A 102 13.44 -1.31 4.34
N GLU A 103 14.71 -1.08 3.99
CA GLU A 103 15.47 0.12 4.34
C GLU A 103 15.91 0.84 3.05
N PRO A 104 15.04 1.65 2.45
CA PRO A 104 15.39 2.42 1.25
C PRO A 104 16.23 3.65 1.61
N ASP A 105 16.92 4.20 0.60
CA ASP A 105 17.71 5.44 0.69
C ASP A 105 16.87 6.71 0.50
N ARG A 106 15.54 6.58 0.38
CA ARG A 106 14.60 7.67 0.08
C ARG A 106 13.31 7.57 0.88
N SER A 107 12.60 8.69 1.01
CA SER A 107 11.23 8.76 1.49
C SER A 107 10.25 8.81 0.31
N TYR A 108 8.98 8.48 0.57
CA TYR A 108 7.96 8.32 -0.46
C TYR A 108 6.85 9.37 -0.34
N ASP A 109 6.49 9.93 -1.49
CA ASP A 109 5.36 10.85 -1.64
C ASP A 109 4.03 10.09 -1.70
N TYR A 110 4.06 8.85 -2.22
CA TYR A 110 2.90 7.96 -2.31
C TYR A 110 3.25 6.56 -1.84
N ILE A 111 2.45 6.04 -0.90
CA ILE A 111 2.52 4.65 -0.46
C ILE A 111 1.18 3.97 -0.75
N PHE A 112 1.19 3.03 -1.68
CA PHE A 112 0.05 2.18 -1.98
C PHE A 112 0.20 0.85 -1.25
N SER A 113 -0.87 0.38 -0.60
CA SER A 113 -0.79 -0.86 0.17
C SER A 113 -1.94 -1.80 -0.13
N SER A 114 -1.59 -2.97 -0.64
CA SER A 114 -2.50 -4.09 -0.92
C SER A 114 -2.38 -5.22 0.12
N LEU A 115 -1.93 -4.88 1.34
CA LEU A 115 -1.74 -5.84 2.42
C LEU A 115 -3.08 -6.20 3.09
N PRO A 116 -3.29 -7.46 3.51
CA PRO A 116 -4.54 -7.93 4.09
C PRO A 116 -4.64 -7.63 5.59
N TYR A 117 -4.71 -6.36 5.98
CA TYR A 117 -4.70 -5.88 7.37
C TYR A 117 -5.72 -6.56 8.28
N GLU A 118 -6.91 -6.85 7.75
CA GLU A 118 -8.02 -7.44 8.50
C GLU A 118 -7.73 -8.86 9.01
N ASN A 119 -6.72 -9.49 8.47
CA ASN A 119 -6.34 -10.86 8.80
C ASN A 119 -5.00 -10.93 9.55
N MET A 120 -4.37 -9.78 9.83
CA MET A 120 -3.08 -9.73 10.51
C MET A 120 -3.25 -9.61 12.04
N PRO A 121 -2.34 -10.21 12.84
CA PRO A 121 -2.26 -9.93 14.26
C PRO A 121 -2.05 -8.43 14.51
N GLN A 122 -2.69 -7.88 15.55
CA GLN A 122 -2.67 -6.45 15.84
C GLN A 122 -1.26 -5.89 15.99
N HIS A 123 -0.36 -6.60 16.67
CA HIS A 123 1.03 -6.14 16.86
C HIS A 123 1.85 -6.10 15.55
N ILE A 124 1.55 -6.96 14.58
CA ILE A 124 2.17 -6.92 13.25
C ILE A 124 1.59 -5.76 12.45
N ASN A 125 0.27 -5.57 12.52
CA ASN A 125 -0.43 -4.48 11.87
C ASN A 125 0.12 -3.12 12.32
N GLN A 126 0.30 -2.94 13.64
CA GLN A 126 0.89 -1.74 14.22
C GLN A 126 2.30 -1.48 13.67
N LYS A 127 3.20 -2.49 13.70
CA LYS A 127 4.56 -2.35 13.16
C LYS A 127 4.59 -1.97 11.68
N ILE A 128 3.69 -2.55 10.88
CA ILE A 128 3.58 -2.20 9.45
C ILE A 128 3.13 -0.74 9.28
N TRP A 129 2.19 -0.25 10.10
CA TRP A 129 1.75 1.13 10.06
C TRP A 129 2.87 2.09 10.50
N GLU A 130 3.56 1.80 11.61
CA GLU A 130 4.73 2.57 12.06
C GLU A 130 5.80 2.65 10.96
N LYS A 131 6.08 1.51 10.30
CA LYS A 131 7.04 1.46 9.19
C LYS A 131 6.58 2.29 7.98
N LYS A 132 5.32 2.19 7.56
CA LYS A 132 4.79 3.03 6.46
C LYS A 132 4.93 4.52 6.78
N LEU A 133 4.54 4.92 7.98
CA LEU A 133 4.66 6.31 8.41
C LEU A 133 6.12 6.78 8.41
N SER A 134 7.07 5.96 8.86
CA SER A 134 8.50 6.29 8.83
C SER A 134 9.07 6.44 7.41
N LEU A 135 8.45 5.79 6.42
CA LEU A 135 8.86 5.86 5.01
C LEU A 135 8.24 7.05 4.27
N CYS A 136 7.25 7.74 4.83
CA CYS A 136 6.61 8.89 4.21
C CYS A 136 7.56 10.09 4.10
N ALA A 137 7.49 10.82 3.00
CA ALA A 137 7.99 12.18 2.89
C ALA A 137 7.22 13.13 3.83
N SER A 138 7.70 14.37 4.01
CA SER A 138 7.04 15.37 4.87
C SER A 138 5.60 15.68 4.47
N LYS A 139 5.31 15.56 3.18
CA LYS A 139 3.95 15.54 2.61
C LYS A 139 3.83 14.26 1.81
N ALA A 140 2.88 13.41 2.15
CA ALA A 140 2.72 12.12 1.50
C ALA A 140 1.26 11.66 1.53
N TYR A 141 0.95 10.69 0.67
CA TYR A 141 -0.35 10.00 0.69
C TYR A 141 -0.14 8.51 0.95
N ILE A 142 -0.98 7.94 1.81
CA ILE A 142 -1.07 6.50 2.01
C ILE A 142 -2.45 6.04 1.52
N SER A 143 -2.48 5.27 0.44
CA SER A 143 -3.71 4.69 -0.11
C SER A 143 -3.74 3.19 0.10
N TYR A 144 -4.83 2.69 0.66
CA TYR A 144 -5.04 1.26 0.91
C TYR A 144 -6.53 0.93 0.88
N PHE A 145 -6.86 -0.36 0.93
CA PHE A 145 -8.25 -0.79 0.94
C PHE A 145 -8.48 -1.93 1.92
N LYS A 146 -9.75 -2.09 2.31
CA LYS A 146 -10.28 -3.24 3.07
C LYS A 146 -11.51 -3.79 2.39
N TYR A 147 -11.68 -5.09 2.41
CA TYR A 147 -12.93 -5.71 1.97
C TYR A 147 -14.04 -5.47 2.96
N VAL A 148 -15.26 -5.25 2.47
CA VAL A 148 -16.43 -5.10 3.33
C VAL A 148 -16.75 -6.45 3.96
N LYS A 149 -16.56 -6.57 5.28
CA LYS A 149 -16.96 -7.76 6.08
C LYS A 149 -18.09 -7.37 7.02
N PHE A 150 -19.02 -8.27 7.26
CA PHE A 150 -20.18 -8.07 8.15
C PHE A 150 -19.85 -8.25 9.65
N LYS A 151 -18.59 -8.49 10.02
CA LYS A 151 -18.19 -8.62 11.42
C LYS A 151 -17.66 -7.30 11.96
N ASN A 152 -18.13 -6.91 13.14
CA ASN A 152 -17.59 -5.76 13.89
C ASN A 152 -16.15 -6.04 14.29
N PHE A 153 -15.22 -5.16 13.90
CA PHE A 153 -13.83 -5.22 14.30
C PHE A 153 -13.66 -4.53 15.66
N LYS A 154 -12.80 -5.11 16.50
CA LYS A 154 -12.28 -4.42 17.69
C LYS A 154 -11.42 -3.24 17.24
N TYR A 155 -11.32 -2.23 18.14
CA TYR A 155 -10.38 -1.10 18.00
C TYR A 155 -8.98 -1.61 17.63
N ASP A 156 -8.35 -0.98 16.64
CA ASP A 156 -6.99 -1.28 16.21
C ASP A 156 -6.19 0.01 15.95
N PHE A 157 -4.87 -0.11 15.90
CA PHE A 157 -3.94 1.00 15.67
C PHE A 157 -4.23 1.78 14.37
N GLU A 158 -4.79 1.13 13.37
CA GLU A 158 -5.20 1.79 12.13
C GLU A 158 -6.27 2.87 12.39
N GLN A 159 -7.20 2.63 13.33
CA GLN A 159 -8.23 3.63 13.66
C GLN A 159 -7.62 4.88 14.28
N GLU A 160 -6.54 4.73 15.07
CA GLU A 160 -5.79 5.85 15.62
C GLU A 160 -5.13 6.66 14.49
N VAL A 161 -4.43 5.99 13.57
CA VAL A 161 -3.79 6.62 12.41
C VAL A 161 -4.81 7.37 11.54
N VAL A 162 -5.94 6.72 11.23
CA VAL A 162 -7.01 7.32 10.44
C VAL A 162 -7.63 8.54 11.12
N LYS A 163 -7.73 8.52 12.46
CA LYS A 163 -8.24 9.65 13.25
C LYS A 163 -7.24 10.81 13.30
N GLU A 164 -5.94 10.51 13.39
CA GLU A 164 -4.88 11.53 13.47
C GLU A 164 -4.69 12.28 12.15
N PHE A 165 -4.59 11.56 11.05
CA PHE A 165 -4.27 12.16 9.75
C PHE A 165 -5.47 12.51 8.89
N GLY A 166 -6.67 12.18 9.34
CA GLY A 166 -7.87 12.28 8.53
C GLY A 166 -7.83 11.31 7.34
N HIS A 167 -8.93 11.19 6.62
CA HIS A 167 -8.99 10.30 5.46
C HIS A 167 -10.12 10.65 4.52
N GLU A 168 -9.90 10.43 3.25
CA GLU A 168 -10.96 10.25 2.28
C GLU A 168 -11.36 8.78 2.23
N LYS A 169 -12.65 8.52 2.16
CA LYS A 169 -13.21 7.18 2.13
C LYS A 169 -14.13 7.00 0.95
N LYS A 170 -13.83 5.99 0.12
CA LYS A 170 -14.63 5.64 -1.04
C LYS A 170 -15.09 4.19 -0.99
N PHE A 171 -16.34 3.93 -1.37
CA PHE A 171 -16.85 2.57 -1.51
C PHE A 171 -16.71 2.10 -2.95
N VAL A 172 -16.06 0.95 -3.16
CA VAL A 172 -15.89 0.34 -4.48
C VAL A 172 -16.79 -0.88 -4.59
N LEU A 173 -18.05 -0.64 -4.97
CA LEU A 173 -19.07 -1.70 -5.08
C LEU A 173 -18.82 -2.64 -6.27
N ARG A 174 -18.11 -2.17 -7.30
CA ARG A 174 -17.75 -2.97 -8.50
C ARG A 174 -16.60 -3.97 -8.24
N ASN A 175 -16.03 -3.96 -7.05
CA ASN A 175 -15.08 -4.99 -6.62
C ASN A 175 -15.84 -6.15 -5.98
N ILE A 176 -15.38 -7.39 -6.20
CA ILE A 176 -15.98 -8.59 -5.61
C ILE A 176 -14.90 -9.31 -4.78
N PRO A 177 -15.04 -9.35 -3.43
CA PRO A 177 -16.08 -8.69 -2.64
C PRO A 177 -15.93 -7.15 -2.65
N PRO A 178 -17.01 -6.38 -2.33
CA PRO A 178 -16.94 -4.92 -2.24
C PRO A 178 -15.84 -4.46 -1.29
N ALA A 179 -15.20 -3.32 -1.62
CA ALA A 179 -14.09 -2.78 -0.84
C ALA A 179 -14.36 -1.35 -0.37
N LYS A 180 -13.76 -0.99 0.76
CA LYS A 180 -13.60 0.38 1.25
C LYS A 180 -12.17 0.80 0.97
N LEU A 181 -12.02 1.89 0.26
CA LEU A 181 -10.75 2.53 -0.03
C LEU A 181 -10.54 3.67 0.96
N TYR A 182 -9.32 3.84 1.40
CA TYR A 182 -8.88 4.91 2.28
C TYR A 182 -7.67 5.59 1.66
N THR A 183 -7.68 6.92 1.64
CA THR A 183 -6.54 7.76 1.29
C THR A 183 -6.28 8.71 2.44
N LEU A 184 -5.13 8.57 3.09
CA LEU A 184 -4.67 9.44 4.17
C LEU A 184 -3.67 10.44 3.61
N GLN A 185 -3.82 11.70 4.02
CA GLN A 185 -2.85 12.75 3.72
C GLN A 185 -1.94 12.96 4.94
N ILE A 186 -0.64 12.81 4.74
CA ILE A 186 0.39 12.99 5.77
C ILE A 186 1.05 14.34 5.54
N ASP A 187 0.74 15.33 6.37
CA ASP A 187 1.22 16.73 6.23
C ASP A 187 2.29 17.11 7.27
N LYS A 188 2.73 16.17 8.11
CA LYS A 188 3.70 16.45 9.17
C LYS A 188 4.83 15.43 9.14
N PRO A 189 6.06 15.83 9.51
CA PRO A 189 7.08 14.83 9.82
C PRO A 189 6.54 13.92 10.91
N HIS A 190 6.58 12.63 10.67
CA HIS A 190 6.05 11.62 11.59
C HIS A 190 6.70 11.76 12.97
N GLN A 191 5.94 12.17 13.98
CA GLN A 191 6.28 11.92 15.37
C GLN A 191 5.70 10.56 15.75
N PRO A 192 6.47 9.66 16.39
CA PRO A 192 5.94 8.37 16.81
C PRO A 192 4.71 8.58 17.68
N ILE A 193 3.59 7.90 17.34
CA ILE A 193 2.34 7.96 18.10
C ILE A 193 2.68 7.55 19.53
N LYS A 194 2.52 8.47 20.48
CA LYS A 194 2.78 8.20 21.90
C LYS A 194 1.82 7.10 22.35
N LYS A 195 2.39 6.00 22.86
CA LYS A 195 1.60 4.94 23.51
C LYS A 195 0.90 5.56 24.73
N THR A 196 -0.40 5.64 24.71
CA THR A 196 -1.24 5.85 25.90
C THR A 196 -1.46 4.53 26.60
#